data_39ba5a0203c9e256a2c7b2950a615416
#
_entry.id   39ba5a0203c9e256a2c7b2950a615416
#
_cell.length_a   1.000
_cell.length_b   1.000
_cell.length_c   1.000
_cell.angle_alpha   90.00
_cell.angle_beta   90.00
_cell.angle_gamma   90.00
#
_symmetry.space_group_name_H-M   'P 1'
#
loop_
_entity.id
_entity.type
_entity.pdbx_description
1 polymer ?
#
loop_
_entity_poly.entity_id
_entity_poly.type
_entity_poly.pdbx_seq_one_letter_code
_entity_poly.pdbx_strand_id
1 'polypeptide(L)'
;GARIGQEADDAFLGHYLPAELIPIKGEYKTSVIYQPTDGRIPRRDGFLDFHAKRRATGLKDTDGPEGQNLSGRCLMFGAAVPSMTPGMMNPNLQIVQTKDHVMVLTEMIHDARIIRINDNHLPFNIPQWMGDPVASWEEDTLVVHSNNFRPEQSSSRAITLSDEFELTERYTLVSKNEILYEFTVLDSKAYERPF
;
A
#
# COMPACT_ATOMS: atom_id res chain seq x y z
N GLY A 1 -0.20 10.36 19.90
CA GLY A 1 1.02 10.65 19.19
C GLY A 1 2.00 9.52 19.40
N ALA A 2 2.25 8.73 18.38
CA ALA A 2 3.39 7.82 18.39
C ALA A 2 4.63 8.72 18.40
N ARG A 3 5.31 8.79 19.54
CA ARG A 3 6.69 9.21 19.59
C ARG A 3 7.45 8.18 18.77
N ILE A 4 7.89 8.53 17.59
CA ILE A 4 8.98 7.82 16.93
C ILE A 4 10.10 7.91 17.93
N GLY A 5 10.55 6.75 18.46
CA GLY A 5 11.35 6.68 19.64
C GLY A 5 12.61 7.52 19.56
N GLN A 6 12.81 8.33 20.56
CA GLN A 6 14.00 9.14 20.79
C GLN A 6 15.25 8.31 21.18
N GLU A 7 15.19 6.99 21.02
CA GLU A 7 16.28 6.07 21.40
C GLU A 7 16.80 5.19 20.26
N ALA A 8 16.42 5.48 19.04
CA ALA A 8 17.17 4.94 17.92
C ALA A 8 18.39 5.85 17.76
N ASP A 9 19.44 5.54 18.48
CA ASP A 9 20.81 6.00 18.22
C ASP A 9 21.30 5.36 16.91
N ASP A 10 20.45 5.46 15.92
CA ASP A 10 20.61 4.88 14.62
C ASP A 10 21.06 6.03 13.72
N ALA A 11 22.33 5.99 13.36
CA ALA A 11 22.90 6.91 12.37
C ALA A 11 22.04 6.98 11.10
N PHE A 12 21.19 6.01 10.89
CA PHE A 12 20.20 5.91 9.82
C PHE A 12 19.00 6.86 10.01
N LEU A 13 18.55 7.06 11.25
CA LEU A 13 17.44 7.97 11.57
C LEU A 13 17.88 9.40 11.84
N GLY A 14 19.17 9.62 12.11
CA GLY A 14 19.72 10.94 12.41
C GLY A 14 19.66 11.96 11.25
N HIS A 15 19.30 11.52 10.06
CA HIS A 15 19.10 12.40 8.89
C HIS A 15 17.63 12.77 8.66
N TYR A 16 16.68 12.18 9.37
CA TYR A 16 15.30 12.63 9.32
C TYR A 16 15.15 13.80 10.29
N LEU A 17 15.24 15.01 9.75
CA LEU A 17 14.77 16.19 10.47
C LEU A 17 13.34 15.93 10.94
N PRO A 18 12.95 16.40 12.14
CA PRO A 18 11.55 16.35 12.54
C PRO A 18 10.75 17.01 11.41
N ALA A 19 10.02 16.17 10.69
CA ALA A 19 9.19 16.66 9.60
C ALA A 19 8.21 17.64 10.21
N GLU A 20 8.22 18.87 9.73
CA GLU A 20 7.16 19.80 10.03
C GLU A 20 5.86 19.12 9.60
N LEU A 21 4.88 19.08 10.52
CA LEU A 21 3.58 18.52 10.17
C LEU A 21 3.00 19.36 9.06
N ILE A 22 2.84 18.77 7.90
CA ILE A 22 2.22 19.43 6.75
C ILE A 22 0.70 19.30 6.89
N PRO A 23 -0.05 20.39 6.84
CA PRO A 23 -1.50 20.30 6.87
C PRO A 23 -2.02 19.63 5.59
N ILE A 24 -2.87 18.63 5.74
CA ILE A 24 -3.58 18.01 4.63
C ILE A 24 -4.96 18.62 4.53
N LYS A 25 -5.29 19.23 3.38
CA LYS A 25 -6.55 19.98 3.18
C LYS A 25 -6.80 21.03 4.30
N GLY A 26 -5.72 21.68 4.75
CA GLY A 26 -5.80 22.74 5.77
C GLY A 26 -5.88 22.24 7.22
N GLU A 27 -5.83 20.95 7.47
CA GLU A 27 -5.89 20.34 8.81
C GLU A 27 -4.65 19.51 9.12
N TYR A 28 -4.15 19.64 10.34
CA TYR A 28 -3.09 18.76 10.85
C TYR A 28 -3.69 17.39 11.23
N LYS A 29 -3.20 16.34 10.59
CA LYS A 29 -3.64 14.96 10.86
C LYS A 29 -2.62 14.25 11.74
N THR A 30 -3.10 13.47 12.71
CA THR A 30 -2.27 12.63 13.59
C THR A 30 -2.21 11.18 13.11
N SER A 31 -2.96 10.84 12.08
CA SER A 31 -3.00 9.51 11.46
C SER A 31 -3.12 9.66 9.94
N VAL A 32 -2.53 8.73 9.20
CA VAL A 32 -2.77 8.59 7.75
C VAL A 32 -4.18 8.05 7.46
N ILE A 33 -4.81 7.41 8.43
CA ILE A 33 -6.21 6.99 8.35
C ILE A 33 -7.06 8.12 8.88
N TYR A 34 -7.83 8.78 8.03
CA TYR A 34 -8.72 9.87 8.43
C TYR A 34 -10.21 9.49 8.39
N GLN A 35 -10.52 8.38 7.77
CA GLN A 35 -11.81 7.69 7.82
C GLN A 35 -11.55 6.20 8.11
N PRO A 36 -12.05 5.64 9.22
CA PRO A 36 -12.88 6.30 10.28
C PRO A 36 -12.16 7.39 11.06
N THR A 37 -12.93 8.29 11.65
CA THR A 37 -12.42 9.50 12.35
C THR A 37 -11.58 9.19 13.61
N ASP A 38 -11.63 7.96 14.12
CA ASP A 38 -10.79 7.50 15.23
C ASP A 38 -9.35 7.18 14.77
N GLY A 39 -9.07 7.27 13.47
CA GLY A 39 -7.74 7.05 12.90
C GLY A 39 -7.28 5.59 12.91
N ARG A 40 -8.19 4.64 13.10
CA ARG A 40 -7.87 3.21 13.19
C ARG A 40 -8.42 2.44 12.01
N ILE A 41 -7.66 1.44 11.57
CA ILE A 41 -8.12 0.50 10.56
C ILE A 41 -9.21 -0.40 11.14
N PRO A 42 -10.43 -0.44 10.56
CA PRO A 42 -11.59 -1.14 11.12
C PRO A 42 -11.53 -2.65 10.83
N ARG A 43 -10.56 -3.35 11.40
CA ARG A 43 -10.35 -4.79 11.18
C ARG A 43 -11.48 -5.62 11.75
N ARG A 44 -11.88 -6.67 11.01
CA ARG A 44 -12.80 -7.69 11.55
C ARG A 44 -12.07 -8.60 12.53
N ASP A 45 -12.70 -8.85 13.64
CA ASP A 45 -12.23 -9.85 14.59
C ASP A 45 -12.20 -11.24 13.96
N GLY A 46 -11.13 -11.99 14.26
CA GLY A 46 -10.97 -13.37 13.79
C GLY A 46 -10.60 -13.53 12.31
N PHE A 47 -10.46 -12.45 11.53
CA PHE A 47 -9.97 -12.57 10.18
C PHE A 47 -8.50 -13.02 10.18
N LEU A 48 -8.22 -14.12 9.48
CA LEU A 48 -6.87 -14.63 9.27
C LEU A 48 -6.48 -14.42 7.81
N ASP A 49 -5.43 -13.62 7.62
CA ASP A 49 -4.83 -13.44 6.30
C ASP A 49 -4.10 -14.73 5.83
N PHE A 50 -3.60 -14.69 4.62
CA PHE A 50 -2.85 -15.79 4.02
C PHE A 50 -1.69 -16.28 4.92
N HIS A 51 -0.90 -15.36 5.46
CA HIS A 51 0.26 -15.71 6.29
C HIS A 51 -0.16 -16.24 7.66
N ALA A 52 -1.22 -15.70 8.26
CA ALA A 52 -1.75 -16.19 9.51
C ALA A 52 -2.30 -17.62 9.36
N LYS A 53 -3.04 -17.89 8.28
CA LYS A 53 -3.51 -19.24 7.95
C LYS A 53 -2.35 -20.23 7.75
N ARG A 54 -1.30 -19.82 7.04
CA ARG A 54 -0.09 -20.65 6.87
C ARG A 54 0.62 -20.94 8.19
N ARG A 55 0.85 -19.93 9.02
CA ARG A 55 1.47 -20.15 10.34
C ARG A 55 0.65 -21.10 11.21
N ALA A 56 -0.66 -21.08 11.10
CA ALA A 56 -1.53 -22.00 11.80
C ALA A 56 -1.34 -23.49 11.40
N THR A 57 -0.77 -23.77 10.23
CA THR A 57 -0.40 -25.15 9.83
C THR A 57 0.94 -25.62 10.43
N GLY A 58 1.63 -24.77 11.19
CA GLY A 58 2.93 -25.07 11.79
C GLY A 58 4.13 -24.84 10.87
N LEU A 59 3.93 -24.35 9.66
CA LEU A 59 5.02 -24.02 8.73
C LEU A 59 5.91 -22.91 9.29
N LYS A 60 7.21 -23.15 9.32
CA LYS A 60 8.23 -22.19 9.77
C LYS A 60 8.93 -21.53 8.60
N ASP A 61 9.51 -20.37 8.83
CA ASP A 61 10.28 -19.63 7.82
C ASP A 61 11.50 -20.40 7.30
N THR A 62 11.95 -21.42 8.03
CA THR A 62 13.10 -22.27 7.68
C THR A 62 12.74 -23.56 6.95
N ASP A 63 11.45 -23.87 6.79
CA ASP A 63 11.01 -25.17 6.24
C ASP A 63 11.12 -25.24 4.70
N GLY A 64 11.20 -24.07 4.04
CA GLY A 64 11.34 -23.99 2.59
C GLY A 64 11.09 -22.58 2.06
N PRO A 65 11.23 -22.36 0.76
CA PRO A 65 10.98 -21.04 0.14
C PRO A 65 9.57 -20.51 0.44
N GLU A 66 8.58 -21.38 0.53
CA GLU A 66 7.19 -21.03 0.86
C GLU A 66 7.04 -20.57 2.30
N GLY A 67 7.97 -20.89 3.20
CA GLY A 67 8.08 -20.37 4.56
C GLY A 67 8.52 -18.91 4.59
N GLN A 68 9.36 -18.50 3.66
CA GLN A 68 9.95 -17.18 3.60
C GLN A 68 8.90 -16.10 3.26
N ASN A 69 9.13 -14.88 3.75
CA ASN A 69 8.37 -13.72 3.30
C ASN A 69 8.69 -13.35 1.84
N LEU A 70 7.86 -12.52 1.22
CA LEU A 70 8.00 -12.19 -0.20
C LEU A 70 9.31 -11.46 -0.52
N SER A 71 9.79 -10.61 0.37
CA SER A 71 11.07 -9.90 0.19
C SER A 71 12.27 -10.85 0.33
N GLY A 72 12.23 -11.80 1.24
CA GLY A 72 13.24 -12.85 1.37
C GLY A 72 13.33 -13.76 0.13
N ARG A 73 12.24 -13.84 -0.63
CA ARG A 73 12.15 -14.56 -1.90
C ARG A 73 12.41 -13.67 -3.12
N CYS A 74 12.77 -12.41 -2.92
CA CYS A 74 12.97 -11.41 -3.98
C CYS A 74 11.76 -11.25 -4.92
N LEU A 75 10.53 -11.44 -4.42
CA LEU A 75 9.31 -11.31 -5.21
C LEU A 75 8.76 -9.88 -5.17
N MET A 76 8.62 -9.33 -3.97
CA MET A 76 8.22 -7.93 -3.71
C MET A 76 8.45 -7.59 -2.24
N PHE A 77 8.46 -6.32 -1.91
CA PHE A 77 8.60 -5.88 -0.50
C PHE A 77 7.28 -5.94 0.28
N GLY A 78 6.35 -6.72 -0.13
CA GLY A 78 5.19 -7.11 0.68
C GLY A 78 4.12 -6.07 0.91
N ALA A 79 4.28 -4.82 0.73
CA ALA A 79 3.24 -3.82 0.99
C ALA A 79 3.40 -2.59 0.09
N ALA A 80 3.75 -2.82 -1.15
CA ALA A 80 3.79 -1.74 -2.13
C ALA A 80 2.38 -1.19 -2.47
N VAL A 81 1.37 -1.55 -1.65
CA VAL A 81 0.00 -1.11 -1.85
C VAL A 81 -0.63 -0.78 -0.49
N PRO A 82 -1.10 0.42 -0.28
CA PRO A 82 -1.10 1.58 -1.17
C PRO A 82 0.32 2.07 -1.49
N SER A 83 0.58 2.40 -2.74
CA SER A 83 1.93 2.57 -3.30
C SER A 83 2.72 3.77 -2.76
N MET A 84 2.06 4.74 -2.14
CA MET A 84 2.71 5.95 -1.62
C MET A 84 2.61 6.08 -0.10
N THR A 85 2.32 5.00 0.61
CA THR A 85 2.38 5.06 2.08
C THR A 85 3.82 5.27 2.55
N PRO A 86 4.04 6.13 3.56
CA PRO A 86 5.38 6.42 4.04
C PRO A 86 6.12 5.15 4.50
N GLY A 87 7.27 4.90 3.92
CA GLY A 87 8.19 3.85 4.33
C GLY A 87 9.31 4.39 5.21
N MET A 88 9.88 3.56 6.07
CA MET A 88 11.01 3.95 6.91
C MET A 88 12.34 3.96 6.15
N MET A 89 12.43 3.24 5.05
CA MET A 89 13.66 3.07 4.25
C MET A 89 13.31 3.12 2.77
N ASN A 90 14.20 3.75 1.99
CA ASN A 90 14.11 3.82 0.52
C ASN A 90 12.69 4.23 0.04
N PRO A 91 12.17 5.38 0.52
CA PRO A 91 10.80 5.80 0.21
C PRO A 91 10.66 6.47 -1.16
N ASN A 92 11.75 6.54 -1.94
CA ASN A 92 11.71 7.22 -3.22
C ASN A 92 10.86 6.44 -4.22
N LEU A 93 10.09 7.20 -4.98
CA LEU A 93 9.25 6.70 -6.06
C LEU A 93 9.63 7.42 -7.36
N GLN A 94 9.60 6.68 -8.46
CA GLN A 94 9.66 7.27 -9.78
C GLN A 94 8.30 7.03 -10.46
N ILE A 95 7.66 8.12 -10.87
CA ILE A 95 6.41 8.06 -11.63
C ILE A 95 6.71 8.43 -13.07
N VAL A 96 6.38 7.55 -13.99
CA VAL A 96 6.54 7.77 -15.43
C VAL A 96 5.18 7.63 -16.09
N GLN A 97 4.78 8.66 -16.84
CA GLN A 97 3.50 8.70 -17.52
C GLN A 97 3.70 8.64 -19.03
N THR A 98 2.89 7.84 -19.69
CA THR A 98 2.69 7.82 -21.14
C THR A 98 1.22 8.14 -21.47
N LYS A 99 0.86 8.05 -22.72
CA LYS A 99 -0.55 8.25 -23.15
C LYS A 99 -1.50 7.21 -22.52
N ASP A 100 -1.07 5.97 -22.44
CA ASP A 100 -1.94 4.84 -22.12
C ASP A 100 -1.56 4.15 -20.79
N HIS A 101 -0.46 4.54 -20.16
CA HIS A 101 0.05 3.91 -18.94
C HIS A 101 0.68 4.91 -18.00
N VAL A 102 0.58 4.62 -16.71
CA VAL A 102 1.43 5.20 -15.65
C VAL A 102 2.20 4.07 -14.98
N MET A 103 3.50 4.25 -14.83
CA MET A 103 4.35 3.35 -14.05
C MET A 103 4.72 4.03 -12.73
N VAL A 104 4.54 3.32 -11.63
CA VAL A 104 5.07 3.70 -10.32
C VAL A 104 6.16 2.70 -9.96
N LEU A 105 7.41 3.15 -9.97
CA LEU A 105 8.57 2.36 -9.58
C LEU A 105 8.96 2.74 -8.16
N THR A 106 9.06 1.74 -7.27
CA THR A 106 9.56 1.94 -5.91
C THR A 106 11.07 1.67 -5.86
N GLU A 107 11.80 2.45 -5.06
CA GLU A 107 13.24 2.21 -4.84
C GLU A 107 13.48 0.86 -4.17
N MET A 108 12.61 0.49 -3.21
CA MET A 108 12.73 -0.77 -2.50
C MET A 108 12.36 -1.95 -3.40
N ILE A 109 13.31 -2.87 -3.61
CA ILE A 109 13.19 -4.09 -4.42
C ILE A 109 12.83 -3.82 -5.91
N HIS A 110 12.84 -2.56 -6.34
CA HIS A 110 12.57 -2.18 -7.74
C HIS A 110 11.16 -2.61 -8.20
N ASP A 111 10.19 -2.66 -7.29
CA ASP A 111 8.83 -3.03 -7.62
C ASP A 111 8.23 -1.99 -8.59
N ALA A 112 7.85 -2.44 -9.78
CA ALA A 112 7.25 -1.62 -10.82
C ALA A 112 5.77 -1.96 -10.97
N ARG A 113 4.92 -0.99 -10.70
CA ARG A 113 3.47 -1.12 -10.86
C ARG A 113 3.04 -0.41 -12.14
N ILE A 114 2.52 -1.17 -13.08
CA ILE A 114 2.04 -0.65 -14.37
C ILE A 114 0.53 -0.46 -14.30
N ILE A 115 0.10 0.78 -14.41
CA ILE A 115 -1.30 1.19 -14.35
C ILE A 115 -1.77 1.48 -15.78
N ARG A 116 -2.80 0.80 -16.25
CA ARG A 116 -3.40 1.03 -17.57
C ARG A 116 -4.43 2.15 -17.49
N ILE A 117 -4.42 3.07 -18.44
CA ILE A 117 -5.34 4.19 -18.49
C ILE A 117 -6.49 3.87 -19.44
N ASN A 118 -7.74 4.06 -18.99
CA ASN A 118 -8.96 3.85 -19.78
C ASN A 118 -9.06 2.43 -20.39
N ASP A 119 -8.71 1.44 -19.60
CA ASP A 119 -8.77 0.02 -19.98
C ASP A 119 -9.73 -0.75 -19.08
N ASN A 120 -9.89 -2.04 -19.31
CA ASN A 120 -10.70 -2.93 -18.49
C ASN A 120 -9.83 -3.80 -17.60
N HIS A 121 -10.38 -4.19 -16.45
CA HIS A 121 -9.73 -5.16 -15.58
C HIS A 121 -9.55 -6.52 -16.25
N LEU A 122 -8.47 -7.18 -15.89
CA LEU A 122 -8.23 -8.57 -16.27
C LEU A 122 -9.24 -9.51 -15.61
N PRO A 123 -9.49 -10.69 -16.18
CA PRO A 123 -10.33 -11.70 -15.55
C PRO A 123 -9.83 -12.07 -14.14
N PHE A 124 -10.73 -12.23 -13.19
CA PHE A 124 -10.44 -12.51 -11.78
C PHE A 124 -9.66 -13.81 -11.50
N ASN A 125 -9.57 -14.70 -12.47
CA ASN A 125 -8.83 -15.96 -12.35
C ASN A 125 -7.31 -15.82 -12.59
N ILE A 126 -6.81 -14.60 -12.78
CA ILE A 126 -5.37 -14.33 -13.02
C ILE A 126 -4.89 -13.30 -11.99
N PRO A 127 -4.75 -13.67 -10.69
CA PRO A 127 -4.34 -12.72 -9.66
C PRO A 127 -2.91 -12.22 -9.88
N GLN A 128 -2.73 -10.92 -9.70
CA GLN A 128 -1.50 -10.20 -9.98
C GLN A 128 -0.77 -9.79 -8.70
N TRP A 129 0.56 -9.72 -8.77
CA TRP A 129 1.32 -8.98 -7.77
C TRP A 129 0.98 -7.49 -7.89
N MET A 130 0.73 -6.82 -6.77
CA MET A 130 0.25 -5.44 -6.66
C MET A 130 -1.14 -5.20 -7.31
N GLY A 131 -1.88 -6.26 -7.55
CA GLY A 131 -3.21 -6.21 -8.15
C GLY A 131 -3.22 -5.91 -9.62
N ASP A 132 -4.41 -5.73 -10.16
CA ASP A 132 -4.68 -5.31 -11.53
C ASP A 132 -5.16 -3.85 -11.55
N PRO A 133 -4.26 -2.86 -11.69
CA PRO A 133 -4.59 -1.45 -11.64
C PRO A 133 -5.08 -0.93 -13.00
N VAL A 134 -6.24 -0.29 -12.98
CA VAL A 134 -6.81 0.46 -14.10
C VAL A 134 -7.12 1.87 -13.64
N ALA A 135 -6.84 2.86 -14.46
CA ALA A 135 -7.03 4.26 -14.13
C ALA A 135 -7.88 5.01 -15.14
N SER A 136 -8.48 6.09 -14.64
CA SER A 136 -9.10 7.12 -15.46
C SER A 136 -8.77 8.49 -14.89
N TRP A 137 -8.85 9.53 -15.72
CA TRP A 137 -8.70 10.91 -15.28
C TRP A 137 -10.05 11.49 -14.88
N GLU A 138 -10.11 12.07 -13.70
CA GLU A 138 -11.18 12.92 -13.20
C GLU A 138 -10.61 14.32 -13.05
N GLU A 139 -10.81 15.19 -14.04
CA GLU A 139 -10.16 16.50 -14.11
C GLU A 139 -8.63 16.38 -13.95
N ASP A 140 -8.06 16.97 -12.90
CA ASP A 140 -6.61 16.94 -12.60
C ASP A 140 -6.20 15.79 -11.66
N THR A 141 -7.11 14.85 -11.41
CA THR A 141 -6.86 13.71 -10.53
C THR A 141 -6.81 12.41 -11.33
N LEU A 142 -5.71 11.67 -11.20
CA LEU A 142 -5.65 10.28 -11.67
C LEU A 142 -6.31 9.39 -10.62
N VAL A 143 -7.40 8.74 -10.99
CA VAL A 143 -8.10 7.77 -10.13
C VAL A 143 -7.74 6.37 -10.58
N VAL A 144 -7.16 5.59 -9.70
CA VAL A 144 -6.71 4.22 -9.96
C VAL A 144 -7.58 3.27 -9.15
N HIS A 145 -8.26 2.37 -9.81
CA HIS A 145 -8.93 1.24 -9.17
C HIS A 145 -8.12 -0.03 -9.39
N SER A 146 -7.93 -0.82 -8.33
CA SER A 146 -7.15 -2.05 -8.37
C SER A 146 -7.88 -3.16 -7.66
N ASN A 147 -7.93 -4.30 -8.30
CA ASN A 147 -8.50 -5.54 -7.77
C ASN A 147 -7.60 -6.73 -8.09
N ASN A 148 -8.10 -7.95 -7.93
CA ASN A 148 -7.43 -9.18 -8.36
C ASN A 148 -6.01 -9.35 -7.80
N PHE A 149 -5.85 -8.99 -6.54
CA PHE A 149 -4.58 -9.11 -5.82
C PHE A 149 -4.27 -10.56 -5.43
N ARG A 150 -2.99 -10.92 -5.41
CA ARG A 150 -2.55 -12.17 -4.79
C ARG A 150 -2.67 -12.08 -3.27
N PRO A 151 -3.39 -13.00 -2.61
CA PRO A 151 -3.52 -12.98 -1.15
C PRO A 151 -2.18 -13.11 -0.40
N GLU A 152 -1.17 -13.69 -1.06
CA GLU A 152 0.17 -13.87 -0.52
C GLU A 152 0.89 -12.55 -0.24
N GLN A 153 0.48 -11.47 -0.88
CA GLN A 153 1.04 -10.13 -0.62
C GLN A 153 0.48 -9.43 0.62
N SER A 154 -0.44 -10.07 1.33
CA SER A 154 -0.96 -9.55 2.60
C SER A 154 0.16 -9.18 3.56
N SER A 155 0.07 -8.02 4.19
CA SER A 155 1.04 -7.57 5.17
C SER A 155 0.41 -7.48 6.55
N SER A 156 0.96 -8.21 7.50
CA SER A 156 0.51 -8.16 8.89
C SER A 156 0.80 -6.82 9.58
N ARG A 157 1.65 -5.98 8.98
CA ARG A 157 2.06 -4.71 9.60
C ARG A 157 1.13 -3.54 9.29
N ALA A 158 0.51 -3.53 8.11
CA ALA A 158 -0.32 -2.41 7.69
C ALA A 158 -1.70 -2.89 7.24
N ILE A 159 -1.84 -3.30 6.00
CA ILE A 159 -3.09 -3.68 5.37
C ILE A 159 -3.04 -5.18 5.08
N THR A 160 -3.96 -5.93 5.68
CA THR A 160 -4.19 -7.32 5.35
C THR A 160 -5.21 -7.39 4.23
N LEU A 161 -5.11 -8.38 3.37
CA LEU A 161 -6.03 -8.51 2.25
C LEU A 161 -6.56 -9.94 2.12
N SER A 162 -7.80 -10.03 1.65
CA SER A 162 -8.42 -11.25 1.20
C SER A 162 -8.45 -11.31 -0.33
N ASP A 163 -9.13 -12.29 -0.87
CA ASP A 163 -9.46 -12.42 -2.30
C ASP A 163 -10.51 -11.40 -2.80
N GLU A 164 -11.14 -10.65 -1.86
CA GLU A 164 -12.11 -9.58 -2.17
C GLU A 164 -11.51 -8.17 -2.03
N PHE A 165 -10.20 -8.08 -1.87
CA PHE A 165 -9.55 -6.80 -1.67
C PHE A 165 -9.60 -5.92 -2.92
N GLU A 166 -10.10 -4.71 -2.72
CA GLU A 166 -10.10 -3.64 -3.72
C GLU A 166 -9.45 -2.38 -3.14
N LEU A 167 -8.74 -1.68 -3.99
CA LEU A 167 -8.05 -0.44 -3.65
C LEU A 167 -8.41 0.63 -4.67
N THR A 168 -8.88 1.77 -4.18
CA THR A 168 -9.01 2.99 -4.99
C THR A 168 -7.98 3.99 -4.53
N GLU A 169 -7.18 4.52 -5.44
CA GLU A 169 -6.15 5.53 -5.18
C GLU A 169 -6.42 6.78 -5.99
N ARG A 170 -6.11 7.92 -5.43
CA ARG A 170 -6.29 9.23 -6.07
C ARG A 170 -4.98 10.00 -5.98
N TYR A 171 -4.48 10.39 -7.11
CA TYR A 171 -3.27 11.20 -7.26
C TYR A 171 -3.65 12.55 -7.82
N THR A 172 -3.63 13.59 -6.99
CA THR A 172 -3.97 14.96 -7.37
C THR A 172 -2.73 15.84 -7.33
N LEU A 173 -2.36 16.46 -8.44
CA LEU A 173 -1.26 17.42 -8.48
C LEU A 173 -1.73 18.74 -7.87
N VAL A 174 -1.32 19.02 -6.63
CA VAL A 174 -1.73 20.25 -5.91
C VAL A 174 -0.80 21.42 -6.16
N SER A 175 0.45 21.14 -6.52
CA SER A 175 1.43 22.13 -6.98
C SER A 175 2.46 21.49 -7.89
N LYS A 176 3.37 22.28 -8.45
CA LYS A 176 4.46 21.77 -9.31
C LYS A 176 5.28 20.64 -8.65
N ASN A 177 5.39 20.66 -7.32
CA ASN A 177 6.29 19.80 -6.56
C ASN A 177 5.53 18.92 -5.54
N GLU A 178 4.19 18.92 -5.56
CA GLU A 178 3.40 18.23 -4.54
C GLU A 178 2.23 17.48 -5.15
N ILE A 179 2.11 16.23 -4.77
CA ILE A 179 0.98 15.36 -5.08
C ILE A 179 0.23 15.06 -3.79
N LEU A 180 -1.06 15.37 -3.74
CA LEU A 180 -1.94 14.81 -2.72
C LEU A 180 -2.28 13.40 -3.12
N TYR A 181 -1.93 12.45 -2.27
CA TYR A 181 -2.25 11.05 -2.44
C TYR A 181 -3.28 10.61 -1.40
N GLU A 182 -4.37 10.06 -1.89
CA GLU A 182 -5.44 9.50 -1.06
C GLU A 182 -5.73 8.07 -1.51
N PHE A 183 -6.14 7.22 -0.58
CA PHE A 183 -6.55 5.87 -0.93
C PHE A 183 -7.78 5.44 -0.12
N THR A 184 -8.52 4.51 -0.67
CA THR A 184 -9.65 3.84 -0.02
C THR A 184 -9.50 2.33 -0.18
N VAL A 185 -9.58 1.60 0.91
CA VAL A 185 -9.57 0.14 0.93
C VAL A 185 -10.99 -0.38 1.13
N LEU A 186 -11.37 -1.33 0.30
CA LEU A 186 -12.59 -2.13 0.43
C LEU A 186 -12.21 -3.61 0.46
N ASP A 187 -12.61 -4.30 1.52
CA ASP A 187 -12.45 -5.75 1.67
C ASP A 187 -13.42 -6.22 2.76
N SER A 188 -14.57 -6.71 2.35
CA SER A 188 -15.66 -7.09 3.26
C SER A 188 -15.33 -8.26 4.17
N LYS A 189 -14.34 -9.09 3.82
CA LYS A 189 -13.87 -10.22 4.64
C LYS A 189 -12.90 -9.77 5.73
N ALA A 190 -12.06 -8.80 5.44
CA ALA A 190 -10.99 -8.34 6.34
C ALA A 190 -11.41 -7.15 7.23
N TYR A 191 -12.34 -6.32 6.75
CA TYR A 191 -12.71 -5.06 7.41
C TYR A 191 -14.21 -4.93 7.56
N GLU A 192 -14.63 -4.22 8.61
CA GLU A 192 -16.05 -3.97 8.91
C GLU A 192 -16.66 -2.95 7.95
N ARG A 193 -15.85 -2.03 7.45
CA ARG A 193 -16.24 -0.96 6.53
C ARG A 193 -15.03 -0.47 5.72
N PRO A 194 -15.22 0.23 4.60
CA PRO A 194 -14.14 0.90 3.88
C PRO A 194 -13.40 1.92 4.75
N PHE A 195 -12.14 2.14 4.45
CA PHE A 195 -11.30 3.12 5.14
C PHE A 195 -10.28 3.75 4.20
#